data_b014b0db6599c4346a6d0bb70b0c74f1
#
_entry.id   b014b0db6599c4346a6d0bb70b0c74f1
#
_cell.length_a   1.000
_cell.length_b   1.000
_cell.length_c   1.000
_cell.angle_alpha   90.00
_cell.angle_beta   90.00
_cell.angle_gamma   90.00
#
_symmetry.space_group_name_H-M   'P 1'
#
loop_
_entity.id
_entity.type
_entity.pdbx_description
1 polymer ?
#
loop_
_entity_poly.entity_id
_entity_poly.type
_entity_poly.pdbx_seq_one_letter_code
_entity_poly.pdbx_strand_id
1 'polypeptide(L)'
;VTAPGPDLHTNAVRCLSSWRTADPGQEALRQAFLGFLAAKADACHRSCEAGHLTASALVLDATGERTLLTLHPRVGRWLQLGGHCEPEDTDLVSAALREATEESGITGLRIDPRPLHLDVHEVTCSLGVPTRHFDVRFLVRAPVAAREVLSAESLDLRWFPLAALPADVDSVPTMVSLAMTRAAGAAEAGSAGPVVPG
;
A
#
# COMPACT_ATOMS: atom_id res chain seq x y z
N VAL A 1 -3.43 33.10 7.55
CA VAL A 1 -2.62 32.25 6.65
C VAL A 1 -2.21 31.04 7.48
N THR A 2 -2.87 29.89 7.27
CA THR A 2 -2.48 28.60 7.86
C THR A 2 -1.12 28.23 7.31
N ALA A 3 -0.20 27.82 8.19
CA ALA A 3 1.08 27.25 7.77
C ALA A 3 0.84 26.11 6.80
N PRO A 4 1.63 25.95 5.72
CA PRO A 4 1.53 24.78 4.87
C PRO A 4 1.69 23.53 5.73
N GLY A 5 0.87 22.51 5.47
CA GLY A 5 0.99 21.21 6.15
C GLY A 5 2.38 20.61 5.95
N PRO A 6 2.77 19.61 6.75
CA PRO A 6 4.03 18.91 6.54
C PRO A 6 4.06 18.32 5.12
N ASP A 7 5.22 18.40 4.47
CA ASP A 7 5.43 17.81 3.16
C ASP A 7 5.38 16.28 3.20
N LEU A 8 5.29 15.65 2.04
CA LEU A 8 5.20 14.19 1.89
C LEU A 8 6.36 13.46 2.59
N HIS A 9 7.60 13.98 2.50
CA HIS A 9 8.76 13.39 3.15
C HIS A 9 8.61 13.37 4.69
N THR A 10 8.24 14.49 5.28
CA THR A 10 7.97 14.60 6.73
C THR A 10 6.83 13.68 7.16
N ASN A 11 5.79 13.56 6.33
CA ASN A 11 4.69 12.63 6.57
C ASN A 11 5.12 11.16 6.50
N ALA A 12 5.95 10.78 5.51
CA ALA A 12 6.49 9.43 5.38
C ALA A 12 7.32 9.04 6.60
N VAL A 13 8.21 9.93 7.06
CA VAL A 13 9.00 9.72 8.30
C VAL A 13 8.07 9.52 9.50
N ARG A 14 7.04 10.35 9.67
CA ARG A 14 6.08 10.23 10.78
C ARG A 14 5.28 8.93 10.71
N CYS A 15 4.76 8.57 9.54
CA CYS A 15 4.02 7.33 9.29
C CYS A 15 4.86 6.11 9.70
N LEU A 16 6.07 5.99 9.18
CA LEU A 16 6.96 4.87 9.45
C LEU A 16 7.49 4.88 10.90
N SER A 17 7.75 6.05 11.49
CA SER A 17 8.17 6.15 12.89
C SER A 17 7.08 5.74 13.88
N SER A 18 5.82 5.94 13.54
CA SER A 18 4.67 5.54 14.38
C SER A 18 4.24 4.09 14.16
N TRP A 19 4.54 3.51 12.99
CA TRP A 19 4.18 2.13 12.69
C TRP A 19 4.93 1.14 13.57
N ARG A 20 4.24 0.07 13.98
CA ARG A 20 4.80 -1.02 14.79
C ARG A 20 4.45 -2.35 14.16
N THR A 21 5.42 -3.25 14.16
CA THR A 21 5.27 -4.62 13.66
C THR A 21 5.95 -5.59 14.62
N ALA A 22 5.40 -6.78 14.77
CA ALA A 22 6.02 -7.86 15.52
C ALA A 22 6.95 -8.73 14.65
N ASP A 23 6.92 -8.56 13.34
CA ASP A 23 7.78 -9.25 12.39
C ASP A 23 9.17 -8.62 12.35
N PRO A 24 10.24 -9.37 12.71
CA PRO A 24 11.60 -8.80 12.72
C PRO A 24 12.10 -8.37 11.33
N GLY A 25 11.66 -9.03 10.25
CA GLY A 25 12.01 -8.66 8.88
C GLY A 25 11.39 -7.32 8.49
N GLN A 26 10.12 -7.13 8.82
CA GLN A 26 9.42 -5.87 8.59
C GLN A 26 9.97 -4.73 9.47
N GLU A 27 10.40 -5.03 10.70
CA GLU A 27 11.08 -4.03 11.54
C GLU A 27 12.44 -3.63 10.94
N ALA A 28 13.21 -4.57 10.42
CA ALA A 28 14.47 -4.28 9.74
C ALA A 28 14.24 -3.42 8.49
N LEU A 29 13.22 -3.73 7.68
CA LEU A 29 12.82 -2.89 6.54
C LEU A 29 12.40 -1.49 6.99
N ARG A 30 11.58 -1.37 8.04
CA ARG A 30 11.18 -0.08 8.61
C ARG A 30 12.39 0.80 8.95
N GLN A 31 13.42 0.21 9.59
CA GLN A 31 14.65 0.93 9.91
C GLN A 31 15.43 1.34 8.64
N ALA A 32 15.45 0.46 7.62
CA ALA A 32 16.09 0.77 6.34
C ALA A 32 15.37 1.94 5.61
N PHE A 33 14.04 1.95 5.61
CA PHE A 33 13.25 3.06 5.05
C PHE A 33 13.51 4.37 5.77
N LEU A 34 13.52 4.36 7.11
CA LEU A 34 13.82 5.56 7.91
C LEU A 34 15.24 6.06 7.68
N GLY A 35 16.21 5.14 7.56
CA GLY A 35 17.58 5.47 7.21
C GLY A 35 17.71 6.07 5.81
N PHE A 36 16.98 5.53 4.83
CA PHE A 36 16.94 6.06 3.48
C PHE A 36 16.32 7.47 3.44
N LEU A 37 15.18 7.68 4.08
CA LEU A 37 14.55 8.99 4.22
C LEU A 37 15.48 10.01 4.90
N ALA A 38 16.20 9.62 5.96
CA ALA A 38 17.15 10.50 6.61
C ALA A 38 18.35 10.88 5.73
N ALA A 39 18.75 9.98 4.81
CA ALA A 39 19.88 10.21 3.92
C ALA A 39 19.52 10.97 2.64
N LYS A 40 18.24 10.95 2.21
CA LYS A 40 17.77 11.48 0.93
C LYS A 40 16.55 12.37 1.12
N ALA A 41 16.74 13.67 0.98
CA ALA A 41 15.64 14.64 1.05
C ALA A 41 14.64 14.47 -0.11
N ASP A 42 15.09 13.92 -1.24
CA ASP A 42 14.32 13.64 -2.44
C ASP A 42 13.76 12.20 -2.51
N ALA A 43 13.81 11.45 -1.38
CA ALA A 43 13.41 10.04 -1.32
C ALA A 43 11.97 9.75 -1.78
N CYS A 44 11.08 10.72 -1.72
CA CYS A 44 9.70 10.59 -2.19
C CYS A 44 9.52 10.98 -3.66
N HIS A 45 10.56 11.44 -4.32
CA HIS A 45 10.50 11.87 -5.70
C HIS A 45 11.03 10.79 -6.65
N ARG A 46 10.30 10.56 -7.74
CA ARG A 46 10.66 9.62 -8.80
C ARG A 46 12.03 9.88 -9.43
N SER A 47 12.54 11.11 -9.33
CA SER A 47 13.87 11.49 -9.81
C SER A 47 15.02 11.06 -8.90
N CYS A 48 14.75 10.56 -7.69
CA CYS A 48 15.79 10.02 -6.81
C CYS A 48 16.33 8.70 -7.39
N GLU A 49 17.51 8.74 -7.97
CA GLU A 49 18.12 7.60 -8.68
C GLU A 49 18.47 6.43 -7.75
N ALA A 50 18.84 6.71 -6.50
CA ALA A 50 19.20 5.68 -5.53
C ALA A 50 18.01 4.78 -5.16
N GLY A 51 16.80 5.27 -5.37
CA GLY A 51 15.53 4.67 -5.06
C GLY A 51 14.52 5.75 -4.68
N HIS A 52 13.26 5.39 -4.61
CA HIS A 52 12.21 6.32 -4.14
C HIS A 52 11.04 5.56 -3.52
N LEU A 53 10.31 6.26 -2.67
CA LEU A 53 9.12 5.69 -2.05
C LEU A 53 8.01 5.54 -3.10
N THR A 54 7.30 4.43 -2.96
CA THR A 54 6.02 4.16 -3.64
C THR A 54 4.96 3.82 -2.61
N ALA A 55 3.70 3.94 -3.00
CA ALA A 55 2.58 3.65 -2.14
C ALA A 55 1.59 2.73 -2.84
N SER A 56 1.29 1.58 -2.23
CA SER A 56 0.46 0.53 -2.82
C SER A 56 -0.69 0.12 -1.90
N ALA A 57 -1.69 -0.52 -2.47
CA ALA A 57 -2.91 -0.92 -1.82
C ALA A 57 -3.28 -2.37 -2.11
N LEU A 58 -3.41 -3.20 -1.07
CA LEU A 58 -4.18 -4.43 -1.14
C LEU A 58 -5.65 -4.07 -1.05
N VAL A 59 -6.35 -4.10 -2.17
CA VAL A 59 -7.78 -3.77 -2.22
C VAL A 59 -8.60 -5.04 -2.02
N LEU A 60 -9.31 -5.12 -0.89
CA LEU A 60 -10.28 -6.17 -0.62
C LEU A 60 -11.70 -5.70 -0.95
N ASP A 61 -12.54 -6.62 -1.38
CA ASP A 61 -13.97 -6.34 -1.55
C ASP A 61 -14.67 -6.11 -0.20
N ALA A 62 -15.93 -5.70 -0.23
CA ALA A 62 -16.68 -5.39 0.98
C ALA A 62 -16.81 -6.59 1.95
N THR A 63 -16.83 -7.81 1.43
CA THR A 63 -16.87 -9.04 2.24
C THR A 63 -15.51 -9.43 2.81
N GLY A 64 -14.42 -9.01 2.16
CA GLY A 64 -13.06 -9.41 2.48
C GLY A 64 -12.69 -10.79 1.98
N GLU A 65 -13.42 -11.32 1.01
CA GLU A 65 -13.21 -12.65 0.43
C GLU A 65 -12.42 -12.61 -0.88
N ARG A 66 -12.33 -11.44 -1.53
CA ARG A 66 -11.62 -11.24 -2.79
C ARG A 66 -10.70 -10.04 -2.72
N THR A 67 -9.61 -10.11 -3.47
CA THR A 67 -8.72 -8.98 -3.73
C THR A 67 -8.73 -8.59 -5.20
N LEU A 68 -8.60 -7.28 -5.46
CA LEU A 68 -8.45 -6.74 -6.80
C LEU A 68 -6.98 -6.68 -7.15
N LEU A 69 -6.62 -7.27 -8.29
CA LEU A 69 -5.26 -7.25 -8.83
C LEU A 69 -5.25 -6.71 -10.25
N THR A 70 -4.17 -6.05 -10.61
CA THR A 70 -3.88 -5.55 -11.95
C THR A 70 -2.85 -6.42 -12.64
N LEU A 71 -3.02 -6.70 -13.95
CA LEU A 71 -2.00 -7.32 -14.78
C LEU A 71 -1.09 -6.22 -15.33
N HIS A 72 0.08 -6.07 -14.71
CA HIS A 72 0.99 -4.97 -15.00
C HIS A 72 1.69 -5.16 -16.37
N PRO A 73 1.61 -4.20 -17.32
CA PRO A 73 2.04 -4.38 -18.70
C PRO A 73 3.55 -4.61 -18.89
N ARG A 74 4.38 -4.05 -18.01
CA ARG A 74 5.85 -4.19 -18.11
C ARG A 74 6.36 -5.43 -17.41
N VAL A 75 5.71 -5.84 -16.31
CA VAL A 75 6.12 -6.97 -15.47
C VAL A 75 5.49 -8.26 -15.95
N GLY A 76 4.31 -8.20 -16.59
CA GLY A 76 3.56 -9.35 -17.08
C GLY A 76 2.99 -10.24 -15.95
N ARG A 77 2.83 -9.66 -14.74
CA ARG A 77 2.35 -10.36 -13.53
C ARG A 77 1.16 -9.65 -12.93
N TRP A 78 0.40 -10.41 -12.15
CA TRP A 78 -0.67 -9.87 -11.33
C TRP A 78 -0.07 -9.25 -10.05
N LEU A 79 -0.35 -7.97 -9.84
CA LEU A 79 0.16 -7.18 -8.71
C LEU A 79 -1.00 -6.51 -7.97
N GLN A 80 -0.74 -6.09 -6.74
CA GLN A 80 -1.59 -5.12 -6.06
C GLN A 80 -1.57 -3.78 -6.81
N LEU A 81 -2.56 -2.94 -6.55
CA LEU A 81 -2.63 -1.59 -7.11
C LEU A 81 -1.64 -0.66 -6.41
N GLY A 82 -1.11 0.33 -7.12
CA GLY A 82 -0.21 1.31 -6.54
C GLY A 82 0.87 1.81 -7.49
N GLY A 83 1.54 2.87 -7.10
CA GLY A 83 2.54 3.51 -7.93
C GLY A 83 3.36 4.58 -7.20
N HIS A 84 3.83 5.55 -7.97
CA HIS A 84 4.70 6.60 -7.47
C HIS A 84 3.92 7.65 -6.69
N CYS A 85 4.61 8.22 -5.69
CA CYS A 85 4.10 9.44 -5.07
C CYS A 85 4.24 10.61 -6.04
N GLU A 86 3.24 11.47 -6.08
CA GLU A 86 3.20 12.68 -6.89
C GLU A 86 3.39 13.95 -6.04
N PRO A 87 3.77 15.09 -6.65
CA PRO A 87 4.01 16.33 -5.91
C PRO A 87 2.78 16.84 -5.13
N GLU A 88 1.59 16.47 -5.58
CA GLU A 88 0.31 16.84 -4.97
C GLU A 88 -0.06 15.96 -3.78
N ASP A 89 0.56 14.80 -3.63
CA ASP A 89 0.32 13.91 -2.50
C ASP A 89 0.87 14.52 -1.21
N THR A 90 0.03 14.64 -0.21
CA THR A 90 0.42 15.19 1.10
C THR A 90 0.97 14.15 2.07
N ASP A 91 0.65 12.87 1.81
CA ASP A 91 1.08 11.73 2.61
C ASP A 91 0.96 10.41 1.82
N LEU A 92 1.57 9.33 2.35
CA LEU A 92 1.58 8.02 1.71
C LEU A 92 0.19 7.37 1.64
N VAL A 93 -0.71 7.72 2.55
CA VAL A 93 -2.09 7.19 2.57
C VAL A 93 -2.87 7.76 1.42
N SER A 94 -2.76 9.07 1.19
CA SER A 94 -3.40 9.76 0.05
C SER A 94 -2.84 9.26 -1.29
N ALA A 95 -1.51 9.07 -1.39
CA ALA A 95 -0.88 8.50 -2.57
C ALA A 95 -1.42 7.10 -2.89
N ALA A 96 -1.44 6.18 -1.92
CA ALA A 96 -1.95 4.83 -2.10
C ALA A 96 -3.45 4.82 -2.48
N LEU A 97 -4.25 5.71 -1.90
CA LEU A 97 -5.68 5.81 -2.20
C LEU A 97 -5.93 6.40 -3.58
N ARG A 98 -5.14 7.41 -4.00
CA ARG A 98 -5.19 7.99 -5.36
C ARG A 98 -4.90 6.91 -6.38
N GLU A 99 -3.75 6.22 -6.26
CA GLU A 99 -3.33 5.14 -7.17
C GLU A 99 -4.39 4.03 -7.25
N ALA A 100 -4.88 3.56 -6.10
CA ALA A 100 -5.92 2.53 -6.07
C ALA A 100 -7.22 2.98 -6.76
N THR A 101 -7.57 4.25 -6.67
CA THR A 101 -8.76 4.84 -7.30
C THR A 101 -8.55 4.99 -8.81
N GLU A 102 -7.41 5.50 -9.24
CA GLU A 102 -7.07 5.71 -10.65
C GLU A 102 -6.96 4.39 -11.42
N GLU A 103 -6.25 3.42 -10.87
CA GLU A 103 -6.08 2.11 -11.51
C GLU A 103 -7.35 1.26 -11.52
N SER A 104 -8.22 1.39 -10.50
CA SER A 104 -9.44 0.59 -10.42
C SER A 104 -10.70 1.26 -10.94
N GLY A 105 -10.72 2.59 -11.05
CA GLY A 105 -11.93 3.37 -11.32
C GLY A 105 -12.99 3.29 -10.20
N ILE A 106 -12.69 2.66 -9.06
CA ILE A 106 -13.62 2.49 -7.95
C ILE A 106 -13.61 3.72 -7.06
N THR A 107 -14.76 4.37 -6.91
CA THR A 107 -14.96 5.46 -5.95
C THR A 107 -15.40 4.94 -4.59
N GLY A 108 -15.11 5.69 -3.52
CA GLY A 108 -15.52 5.33 -2.16
C GLY A 108 -14.69 4.23 -1.51
N LEU A 109 -13.49 4.00 -2.01
CA LEU A 109 -12.48 3.16 -1.36
C LEU A 109 -12.18 3.70 0.05
N ARG A 110 -11.98 2.80 1.01
CA ARG A 110 -11.62 3.12 2.39
C ARG A 110 -10.27 2.49 2.74
N ILE A 111 -9.31 3.32 3.12
CA ILE A 111 -7.95 2.90 3.45
C ILE A 111 -7.75 2.84 4.97
N ASP A 112 -7.10 1.79 5.47
CA ASP A 112 -6.54 1.77 6.82
C ASP A 112 -5.22 2.58 6.79
N PRO A 113 -5.10 3.66 7.57
CA PRO A 113 -3.93 4.53 7.51
C PRO A 113 -2.65 3.89 8.07
N ARG A 114 -2.74 2.72 8.69
CA ARG A 114 -1.58 1.99 9.20
C ARG A 114 -0.97 1.15 8.09
N PRO A 115 0.34 1.25 7.81
CA PRO A 115 1.01 0.37 6.86
C PRO A 115 0.68 -1.12 7.15
N LEU A 116 0.43 -1.88 6.11
CA LEU A 116 0.19 -3.31 6.18
C LEU A 116 1.50 -4.08 6.05
N HIS A 117 2.34 -3.65 5.12
CA HIS A 117 3.57 -4.34 4.74
C HIS A 117 4.55 -3.36 4.11
N LEU A 118 5.85 -3.60 4.24
CA LEU A 118 6.91 -2.89 3.54
C LEU A 118 7.62 -3.84 2.60
N ASP A 119 8.05 -3.33 1.44
CA ASP A 119 8.79 -4.09 0.46
C ASP A 119 9.86 -3.23 -0.21
N VAL A 120 10.97 -3.83 -0.59
CA VAL A 120 12.00 -3.19 -1.42
C VAL A 120 12.32 -4.11 -2.59
N HIS A 121 12.09 -3.63 -3.80
CA HIS A 121 12.37 -4.40 -5.00
C HIS A 121 13.07 -3.56 -6.07
N GLU A 122 13.83 -4.25 -6.88
CA GLU A 122 14.48 -3.66 -8.04
C GLU A 122 13.48 -3.40 -9.15
N VAL A 123 13.64 -2.26 -9.81
CA VAL A 123 12.80 -1.89 -10.95
C VAL A 123 13.64 -1.08 -11.95
N THR A 124 13.35 -1.26 -13.23
CA THR A 124 13.77 -0.29 -14.24
C THR A 124 12.64 0.70 -14.41
N CYS A 125 12.78 1.86 -13.79
CA CYS A 125 11.76 2.90 -13.82
C CYS A 125 11.57 3.45 -15.26
N SER A 126 10.49 4.20 -15.48
CA SER A 126 10.17 4.79 -16.80
C SER A 126 11.26 5.72 -17.36
N LEU A 127 12.19 6.16 -16.52
CA LEU A 127 13.40 6.90 -16.93
C LEU A 127 14.51 6.00 -17.50
N GLY A 128 14.29 4.67 -17.56
CA GLY A 128 15.26 3.71 -18.10
C GLY A 128 16.45 3.39 -17.19
N VAL A 129 16.48 3.91 -15.97
CA VAL A 129 17.54 3.68 -14.99
C VAL A 129 17.11 2.61 -14.00
N PRO A 130 17.94 1.56 -13.75
CA PRO A 130 17.69 0.63 -12.66
C PRO A 130 17.71 1.35 -11.31
N THR A 131 16.68 1.15 -10.52
CA THR A 131 16.50 1.80 -9.23
C THR A 131 15.84 0.85 -8.23
N ARG A 132 15.42 1.35 -7.06
CA ARG A 132 14.69 0.59 -6.03
C ARG A 132 13.39 1.31 -5.70
N HIS A 133 12.30 0.58 -5.69
CA HIS A 133 11.08 1.03 -5.06
C HIS A 133 11.11 0.65 -3.58
N PHE A 134 10.90 1.62 -2.73
CA PHE A 134 10.65 1.48 -1.31
C PHE A 134 9.14 1.56 -1.12
N ASP A 135 8.46 0.42 -1.21
CA ASP A 135 7.01 0.35 -1.31
C ASP A 135 6.34 0.24 0.06
N VAL A 136 5.51 1.22 0.40
CA VAL A 136 4.69 1.22 1.61
C VAL A 136 3.28 0.79 1.22
N ARG A 137 2.84 -0.36 1.74
CA ARG A 137 1.61 -1.02 1.34
C ARG A 137 0.53 -0.88 2.39
N PHE A 138 -0.68 -0.56 1.96
CA PHE A 138 -1.83 -0.33 2.82
C PHE A 138 -2.95 -1.32 2.53
N LEU A 139 -3.86 -1.49 3.50
CA LEU A 139 -5.09 -2.22 3.32
C LEU A 139 -6.21 -1.26 2.92
N VAL A 140 -6.89 -1.58 1.83
CA VAL A 140 -8.03 -0.83 1.31
C VAL A 140 -9.25 -1.72 1.20
N ARG A 141 -10.43 -1.18 1.52
CA ARG A 141 -11.72 -1.82 1.35
C ARG A 141 -12.53 -1.11 0.28
N ALA A 142 -13.05 -1.89 -0.66
CA ALA A 142 -14.01 -1.41 -1.64
C ALA A 142 -15.43 -1.36 -1.02
N PRO A 143 -16.29 -0.43 -1.48
CA PRO A 143 -17.69 -0.41 -1.06
C PRO A 143 -18.46 -1.64 -1.58
N VAL A 144 -19.65 -1.88 -1.02
CA VAL A 144 -20.57 -2.91 -1.52
C VAL A 144 -20.91 -2.61 -2.98
N ALA A 145 -20.92 -3.65 -3.82
CA ALA A 145 -21.20 -3.57 -5.25
C ALA A 145 -20.23 -2.68 -6.06
N ALA A 146 -19.00 -2.52 -5.56
CA ALA A 146 -17.94 -1.86 -6.32
C ALA A 146 -17.77 -2.53 -7.70
N ARG A 147 -17.60 -1.70 -8.72
CA ARG A 147 -17.30 -2.16 -10.09
C ARG A 147 -16.00 -1.53 -10.51
N GLU A 148 -15.06 -2.38 -10.85
CA GLU A 148 -13.78 -1.97 -11.40
C GLU A 148 -13.91 -1.52 -12.86
N VAL A 149 -13.07 -0.58 -13.22
CA VAL A 149 -12.93 -0.09 -14.60
C VAL A 149 -11.47 -0.17 -14.96
N LEU A 150 -11.15 -0.95 -15.99
CA LEU A 150 -9.77 -1.10 -16.47
C LEU A 150 -9.21 0.26 -16.90
N SER A 151 -8.10 0.65 -16.31
CA SER A 151 -7.36 1.85 -16.70
C SER A 151 -6.48 1.59 -17.93
N ALA A 152 -6.00 2.66 -18.56
CA ALA A 152 -5.07 2.56 -19.69
C ALA A 152 -3.66 2.05 -19.26
N GLU A 153 -3.38 2.00 -17.98
CA GLU A 153 -2.09 1.59 -17.42
C GLU A 153 -1.98 0.09 -17.16
N SER A 154 -3.08 -0.66 -17.34
CA SER A 154 -3.19 -2.08 -17.02
C SER A 154 -3.60 -2.90 -18.24
N LEU A 155 -3.07 -4.11 -18.37
CA LEU A 155 -3.52 -5.07 -19.40
C LEU A 155 -4.84 -5.73 -19.02
N ASP A 156 -5.07 -5.96 -17.73
CA ASP A 156 -6.27 -6.57 -17.19
C ASP A 156 -6.42 -6.19 -15.70
N LEU A 157 -7.65 -6.27 -15.19
CA LEU A 157 -7.99 -5.92 -13.81
C LEU A 157 -9.08 -6.87 -13.33
N ARG A 158 -8.83 -7.65 -12.26
CA ARG A 158 -9.76 -8.69 -11.81
C ARG A 158 -9.80 -8.87 -10.31
N TRP A 159 -10.97 -9.24 -9.84
CA TRP A 159 -11.19 -9.77 -8.49
C TRP A 159 -10.83 -11.25 -8.41
N PHE A 160 -9.90 -11.59 -7.53
CA PHE A 160 -9.52 -12.97 -7.25
C PHE A 160 -9.97 -13.37 -5.86
N PRO A 161 -10.60 -14.55 -5.70
CA PRO A 161 -10.84 -15.11 -4.37
C PRO A 161 -9.53 -15.25 -3.59
N LEU A 162 -9.52 -14.90 -2.30
CA LEU A 162 -8.30 -15.05 -1.48
C LEU A 162 -7.82 -16.48 -1.38
N ALA A 163 -8.73 -17.46 -1.51
CA ALA A 163 -8.41 -18.88 -1.52
C ALA A 163 -7.89 -19.40 -2.88
N ALA A 164 -7.93 -18.59 -3.94
CA ALA A 164 -7.56 -18.98 -5.30
C ALA A 164 -6.84 -17.83 -6.03
N LEU A 165 -5.77 -17.35 -5.42
CA LEU A 165 -4.89 -16.35 -6.03
C LEU A 165 -4.15 -16.95 -7.23
N PRO A 166 -3.81 -16.15 -8.26
CA PRO A 166 -2.92 -16.57 -9.33
C PRO A 166 -1.58 -17.10 -8.80
N ALA A 167 -0.95 -18.02 -9.50
CA ALA A 167 0.33 -18.60 -9.07
C ALA A 167 1.49 -17.58 -9.08
N ASP A 168 1.37 -16.51 -9.85
CA ASP A 168 2.44 -15.53 -10.09
C ASP A 168 2.05 -14.14 -9.55
N VAL A 169 1.91 -14.05 -8.23
CA VAL A 169 1.40 -12.85 -7.52
C VAL A 169 2.38 -12.27 -6.49
N ASP A 170 3.65 -12.64 -6.55
CA ASP A 170 4.69 -12.12 -5.67
C ASP A 170 4.27 -12.07 -4.17
N SER A 171 4.26 -10.91 -3.53
CA SER A 171 3.99 -10.72 -2.09
C SER A 171 2.50 -10.61 -1.72
N VAL A 172 1.58 -10.73 -2.67
CA VAL A 172 0.12 -10.66 -2.41
C VAL A 172 -0.34 -11.67 -1.35
N PRO A 173 0.08 -12.96 -1.35
CA PRO A 173 -0.31 -13.90 -0.31
C PRO A 173 0.10 -13.46 1.11
N THR A 174 1.29 -12.86 1.25
CA THR A 174 1.77 -12.32 2.53
C THR A 174 0.87 -11.16 3.00
N MET A 175 0.55 -10.23 2.11
CA MET A 175 -0.35 -9.12 2.44
C MET A 175 -1.74 -9.60 2.82
N VAL A 176 -2.28 -10.60 2.12
CA VAL A 176 -3.57 -11.23 2.46
C VAL A 176 -3.54 -11.84 3.85
N SER A 177 -2.50 -12.60 4.18
CA SER A 177 -2.33 -13.18 5.52
C SER A 177 -2.31 -12.11 6.62
N LEU A 178 -1.56 -11.02 6.40
CA LEU A 178 -1.49 -9.89 7.33
C LEU A 178 -2.83 -9.17 7.47
N ALA A 179 -3.57 -8.98 6.37
CA ALA A 179 -4.88 -8.36 6.39
C ALA A 179 -5.90 -9.20 7.17
N MET A 180 -5.89 -10.52 6.99
CA MET A 180 -6.76 -11.45 7.73
C MET A 180 -6.44 -11.47 9.22
N THR A 181 -5.17 -11.50 9.60
CA THR A 181 -4.73 -11.40 11.00
C THR A 181 -5.18 -10.09 11.64
N ARG A 182 -5.05 -8.97 10.92
CA ARG A 182 -5.51 -7.65 11.39
C ARG A 182 -7.02 -7.61 11.60
N ALA A 183 -7.80 -8.24 10.72
CA ALA A 183 -9.25 -8.32 10.84
C ALA A 183 -9.70 -9.16 12.04
N ALA A 184 -9.05 -10.31 12.29
CA ALA A 184 -9.33 -11.17 13.43
C ALA A 184 -9.06 -10.44 14.75
N GLY A 185 -7.91 -9.77 14.91
CA GLY A 185 -7.59 -9.00 16.11
C GLY A 185 -8.55 -7.83 16.37
N ALA A 186 -9.08 -7.21 15.31
CA ALA A 186 -10.08 -6.14 15.46
C ALA A 186 -11.44 -6.71 15.95
N ALA A 187 -11.84 -7.91 15.51
CA ALA A 187 -13.06 -8.57 15.94
C ALA A 187 -13.00 -8.98 17.43
N GLU A 188 -11.86 -9.50 17.88
CA GLU A 188 -11.62 -9.86 19.28
C GLU A 188 -11.65 -8.64 20.20
N ALA A 189 -11.01 -7.55 19.80
CA ALA A 189 -11.02 -6.29 20.56
C ALA A 189 -12.43 -5.67 20.67
N GLY A 190 -13.26 -5.84 19.64
CA GLY A 190 -14.66 -5.37 19.65
C GLY A 190 -15.62 -6.25 20.50
N SER A 191 -15.26 -7.51 20.76
CA SER A 191 -16.08 -8.43 21.56
C SER A 191 -15.80 -8.35 23.08
N ALA A 192 -14.67 -7.77 23.48
CA ALA A 192 -14.37 -7.48 24.88
C ALA A 192 -15.10 -6.21 25.34
N GLY A 193 -16.40 -6.35 25.62
CA GLY A 193 -17.22 -5.30 26.22
C GLY A 193 -16.71 -4.89 27.62
N PRO A 194 -17.12 -3.72 28.16
CA PRO A 194 -16.60 -3.21 29.43
C PRO A 194 -16.92 -4.20 30.56
N VAL A 195 -15.87 -4.68 31.23
CA VAL A 195 -15.99 -5.36 32.52
C VAL A 195 -16.52 -4.32 33.50
N VAL A 196 -17.79 -4.43 33.87
CA VAL A 196 -18.37 -3.64 34.96
C VAL A 196 -17.77 -4.15 36.28
N PRO A 197 -17.00 -3.33 37.03
CA PRO A 197 -16.57 -3.74 38.36
C PRO A 197 -17.78 -3.79 39.27
N GLY A 198 -18.05 -4.97 39.87
CA GLY A 198 -19.01 -5.18 40.93
C GLY A 198 -18.58 -4.60 42.28
#